data_a73e3ef8ed7e9e8d4e159431ea2e79ab
#
_entry.id   a73e3ef8ed7e9e8d4e159431ea2e79ab
#
_cell.length_a   1.000
_cell.length_b   1.000
_cell.length_c   1.000
_cell.angle_alpha   90.00
_cell.angle_beta   90.00
_cell.angle_gamma   90.00
#
_symmetry.space_group_name_H-M   'P 1'
#
loop_
_entity.id
_entity.type
_entity.pdbx_description
1 polymer ?
#
loop_
_entity_poly.entity_id
_entity_poly.type
_entity_poly.pdbx_seq_one_letter_code
_entity_poly.pdbx_strand_id
1 'polypeptide(L)'
;MRVPELYKAWLRYRGIRFIDVTDTKVHAVIEGDEAPTYPTKVRFDAELERAFQYVCEAGPRSDLKKLTSFFTRYYRSHTGYLSQKWLQSQVGLLAGMLEAHTSIKVFQHPWPQSTIILHVKGSNENLTEERGVTILGAHQDSVNFVPVFAAPGADDDGSGTVTLLETLRALGKAGWKPASDVEFHWYSAEEGGLLGSQAVVDDYVRRHIRVYAMMQQDMTAYVKSDTKERFGLVTDYVSPKLTQFLELLAVSYTHLRAHETS
;
A
#
# COMPACT_ATOMS: atom_id res chain seq x y z
N MET A 1 -9.31 17.14 -20.07
CA MET A 1 -9.20 17.05 -21.55
C MET A 1 -9.24 15.57 -21.93
N ARG A 2 -10.06 15.18 -22.92
CA ARG A 2 -10.04 13.79 -23.44
C ARG A 2 -8.99 13.69 -24.53
N VAL A 3 -8.08 12.73 -24.40
CA VAL A 3 -7.00 12.50 -25.38
C VAL A 3 -6.93 11.01 -25.75
N PRO A 4 -6.53 10.66 -26.97
CA PRO A 4 -6.33 9.27 -27.39
C PRO A 4 -5.19 8.62 -26.61
N GLU A 5 -5.21 7.27 -26.48
CA GLU A 5 -4.18 6.49 -25.78
C GLU A 5 -2.75 6.76 -26.31
N LEU A 6 -2.60 6.89 -27.63
CA LEU A 6 -1.30 7.23 -28.22
C LEU A 6 -0.79 8.61 -27.77
N TYR A 7 -1.69 9.55 -27.49
CA TYR A 7 -1.30 10.86 -26.98
C TYR A 7 -0.90 10.78 -25.51
N LYS A 8 -1.56 9.93 -24.70
CA LYS A 8 -1.14 9.64 -23.31
C LYS A 8 0.27 9.04 -23.28
N ALA A 9 0.56 8.09 -24.18
CA ALA A 9 1.91 7.53 -24.34
C ALA A 9 2.93 8.59 -24.73
N TRP A 10 2.58 9.50 -25.66
CA TRP A 10 3.42 10.62 -26.05
C TRP A 10 3.67 11.61 -24.90
N LEU A 11 2.65 11.91 -24.07
CA LEU A 11 2.82 12.76 -22.88
C LEU A 11 3.83 12.16 -21.91
N ARG A 12 3.72 10.84 -21.63
CA ARG A 12 4.69 10.11 -20.80
C ARG A 12 6.09 10.17 -21.41
N TYR A 13 6.22 9.93 -22.71
CA TYR A 13 7.49 10.07 -23.44
C TYR A 13 8.12 11.46 -23.28
N ARG A 14 7.32 12.49 -23.21
CA ARG A 14 7.76 13.89 -22.99
C ARG A 14 8.00 14.23 -21.52
N GLY A 15 7.89 13.26 -20.61
CA GLY A 15 8.03 13.48 -19.17
C GLY A 15 6.89 14.29 -18.55
N ILE A 16 5.77 14.43 -19.25
CA ILE A 16 4.61 15.18 -18.76
C ILE A 16 3.80 14.21 -17.90
N ARG A 17 3.77 14.47 -16.60
CA ARG A 17 2.97 13.70 -15.63
C ARG A 17 1.50 14.08 -15.74
N PHE A 18 0.63 13.09 -15.64
CA PHE A 18 -0.82 13.28 -15.61
C PHE A 18 -1.48 12.10 -14.92
N ILE A 19 -2.66 12.35 -14.33
CA ILE A 19 -3.56 11.31 -13.82
C ILE A 19 -4.61 11.07 -14.89
N ASP A 20 -4.79 9.80 -15.27
CA ASP A 20 -5.83 9.41 -16.21
C ASP A 20 -7.16 9.24 -15.47
N VAL A 21 -8.07 10.16 -15.70
CA VAL A 21 -9.42 10.15 -15.11
C VAL A 21 -10.50 9.82 -16.15
N THR A 22 -10.14 9.19 -17.27
CA THR A 22 -11.07 8.94 -18.38
C THR A 22 -12.28 8.10 -17.95
N ASP A 23 -12.04 7.09 -17.12
CA ASP A 23 -13.06 6.15 -16.66
C ASP A 23 -13.41 6.38 -15.18
N THR A 24 -12.80 7.37 -14.54
CA THR A 24 -13.05 7.71 -13.14
C THR A 24 -14.24 8.66 -13.04
N LYS A 25 -15.22 8.32 -12.25
CA LYS A 25 -16.24 9.27 -11.82
C LYS A 25 -15.63 10.16 -10.76
N VAL A 26 -15.47 11.45 -11.06
CA VAL A 26 -15.11 12.44 -10.04
C VAL A 26 -16.26 12.47 -9.04
N HIS A 27 -16.08 11.84 -7.89
CA HIS A 27 -17.01 11.99 -6.80
C HIS A 27 -16.76 13.35 -6.16
N ALA A 28 -17.82 14.15 -6.02
CA ALA A 28 -17.75 15.34 -5.21
C ALA A 28 -17.33 14.93 -3.78
N VAL A 29 -16.48 15.73 -3.14
CA VAL A 29 -16.23 15.60 -1.71
C VAL A 29 -17.60 15.61 -1.04
N ILE A 30 -17.92 14.60 -0.24
CA ILE A 30 -19.16 14.58 0.52
C ILE A 30 -19.05 15.74 1.51
N GLU A 31 -19.71 16.85 1.21
CA GLU A 31 -19.80 17.99 2.11
C GLU A 31 -20.56 17.53 3.37
N GLY A 32 -19.94 17.65 4.52
CA GLY A 32 -20.58 17.42 5.82
C GLY A 32 -19.90 16.46 6.78
N ASP A 33 -18.98 15.61 6.34
CA ASP A 33 -18.19 14.81 7.27
C ASP A 33 -17.04 15.65 7.84
N GLU A 34 -16.98 15.80 9.15
CA GLU A 34 -15.82 16.39 9.82
C GLU A 34 -14.58 15.56 9.49
N ALA A 35 -13.51 16.23 9.09
CA ALA A 35 -12.24 15.57 8.81
C ALA A 35 -11.78 14.76 10.03
N PRO A 36 -11.32 13.49 9.85
CA PRO A 36 -10.89 12.66 10.96
C PRO A 36 -9.88 13.38 11.86
N THR A 37 -9.93 13.08 13.15
CA THR A 37 -8.94 13.51 14.13
C THR A 37 -7.99 12.36 14.41
N TYR A 38 -6.69 12.68 14.49
CA TYR A 38 -5.63 11.70 14.76
C TYR A 38 -4.99 11.95 16.12
N PRO A 39 -4.39 10.93 16.74
CA PRO A 39 -3.70 11.07 18.02
C PRO A 39 -2.56 12.11 17.94
N THR A 40 -2.40 12.89 19.00
CA THR A 40 -1.30 13.86 19.15
C THR A 40 -0.14 13.33 19.99
N LYS A 41 -0.25 12.08 20.45
CA LYS A 41 0.77 11.37 21.23
C LYS A 41 0.79 9.91 20.81
N VAL A 42 1.98 9.33 20.75
CA VAL A 42 2.13 7.88 20.59
C VAL A 42 1.66 7.16 21.85
N ARG A 43 1.15 5.96 21.64
CA ARG A 43 0.67 5.03 22.68
C ARG A 43 0.97 3.62 22.20
N PHE A 44 0.75 2.64 23.06
CA PHE A 44 0.88 1.22 22.74
C PHE A 44 2.33 0.75 22.50
N ASP A 45 3.30 1.38 23.18
CA ASP A 45 4.73 1.04 23.03
C ASP A 45 5.01 -0.45 23.29
N ALA A 46 4.40 -1.03 24.32
CA ALA A 46 4.59 -2.45 24.63
C ALA A 46 4.05 -3.41 23.56
N GLU A 47 2.94 -3.05 22.91
CA GLU A 47 2.37 -3.80 21.78
C GLU A 47 3.26 -3.70 20.55
N LEU A 48 3.78 -2.52 20.28
CA LEU A 48 4.70 -2.27 19.17
C LEU A 48 6.04 -2.96 19.37
N GLU A 49 6.61 -2.91 20.58
CA GLU A 49 7.85 -3.62 20.92
C GLU A 49 7.71 -5.13 20.68
N ARG A 50 6.58 -5.72 21.04
CA ARG A 50 6.31 -7.14 20.74
C ARG A 50 6.30 -7.42 19.24
N ALA A 51 5.72 -6.54 18.43
CA ALA A 51 5.71 -6.71 16.98
C ALA A 51 7.10 -6.53 16.38
N PHE A 52 7.86 -5.55 16.84
CA PHE A 52 9.21 -5.25 16.35
C PHE A 52 10.21 -6.38 16.56
N GLN A 53 10.07 -7.20 17.62
CA GLN A 53 10.90 -8.37 17.85
C GLN A 53 10.82 -9.40 16.70
N TYR A 54 9.74 -9.39 15.93
CA TYR A 54 9.52 -10.31 14.83
C TYR A 54 9.85 -9.74 13.45
N VAL A 55 10.19 -8.47 13.36
CA VAL A 55 10.61 -7.85 12.10
C VAL A 55 12.00 -8.35 11.73
N CYS A 56 12.14 -8.88 10.54
CA CYS A 56 13.36 -9.54 10.10
C CYS A 56 13.62 -9.25 8.61
N GLU A 57 14.87 -9.00 8.24
CA GLU A 57 15.25 -8.74 6.84
C GLU A 57 15.08 -9.95 5.92
N ALA A 58 15.15 -11.16 6.46
CA ALA A 58 15.16 -12.38 5.64
C ALA A 58 13.86 -12.55 4.83
N GLY A 59 12.71 -12.20 5.43
CA GLY A 59 11.40 -12.24 4.77
C GLY A 59 11.33 -11.29 3.58
N PRO A 60 11.43 -9.97 3.80
CA PRO A 60 11.40 -8.97 2.73
C PRO A 60 12.43 -9.22 1.65
N ARG A 61 13.66 -9.61 2.00
CA ARG A 61 14.72 -9.93 1.04
C ARG A 61 14.34 -11.11 0.13
N SER A 62 13.77 -12.17 0.71
CA SER A 62 13.29 -13.32 -0.05
C SER A 62 12.12 -12.97 -0.96
N ASP A 63 11.15 -12.24 -0.43
CA ASP A 63 9.94 -11.84 -1.15
C ASP A 63 10.29 -10.88 -2.30
N LEU A 64 11.15 -9.91 -2.05
CA LEU A 64 11.64 -8.97 -3.06
C LEU A 64 12.42 -9.67 -4.17
N LYS A 65 13.30 -10.62 -3.82
CA LYS A 65 14.01 -11.45 -4.79
C LYS A 65 13.04 -12.19 -5.72
N LYS A 66 11.92 -12.68 -5.18
CA LYS A 66 10.89 -13.34 -5.98
C LYS A 66 10.13 -12.35 -6.85
N LEU A 67 9.69 -11.22 -6.30
CA LEU A 67 8.99 -10.17 -7.06
C LEU A 67 9.83 -9.65 -8.23
N THR A 68 11.12 -9.40 -8.00
CA THR A 68 12.04 -8.91 -9.03
C THR A 68 12.46 -9.97 -10.04
N SER A 69 12.14 -11.24 -9.80
CA SER A 69 12.39 -12.33 -10.76
C SER A 69 11.37 -12.39 -11.89
N PHE A 70 10.22 -11.73 -11.76
CA PHE A 70 9.30 -11.57 -12.88
C PHE A 70 9.90 -10.58 -13.89
N PHE A 71 9.81 -10.89 -15.18
CA PHE A 71 10.38 -10.04 -16.24
C PHE A 71 9.87 -8.60 -16.16
N THR A 72 8.56 -8.47 -15.91
CA THR A 72 7.89 -7.21 -15.59
C THR A 72 6.66 -7.52 -14.78
N ARG A 73 6.26 -6.60 -13.90
CA ARG A 73 4.97 -6.66 -13.20
C ARG A 73 3.93 -5.74 -13.83
N TYR A 74 4.16 -5.35 -15.09
CA TYR A 74 3.25 -4.45 -15.79
C TYR A 74 1.82 -5.00 -15.81
N TYR A 75 0.87 -4.19 -15.41
CA TYR A 75 -0.50 -4.60 -15.12
C TYR A 75 -1.27 -5.24 -16.30
N ARG A 76 -0.84 -4.95 -17.55
CA ARG A 76 -1.39 -5.54 -18.77
C ARG A 76 -0.65 -6.78 -19.25
N SER A 77 0.46 -7.14 -18.62
CA SER A 77 1.28 -8.28 -19.05
C SER A 77 0.86 -9.58 -18.37
N HIS A 78 1.17 -10.70 -19.04
CA HIS A 78 1.00 -12.02 -18.44
C HIS A 78 1.87 -12.22 -17.20
N THR A 79 3.10 -11.72 -17.20
CA THR A 79 3.99 -11.80 -16.03
C THR A 79 3.49 -10.93 -14.86
N GLY A 80 2.84 -9.81 -15.14
CA GLY A 80 2.13 -9.02 -14.14
C GLY A 80 0.96 -9.77 -13.51
N TYR A 81 0.20 -10.52 -14.29
CA TYR A 81 -0.83 -11.42 -13.77
C TYR A 81 -0.22 -12.54 -12.90
N LEU A 82 0.87 -13.17 -13.35
CA LEU A 82 1.54 -14.23 -12.57
C LEU A 82 2.14 -13.70 -11.26
N SER A 83 2.71 -12.50 -11.26
CA SER A 83 3.21 -11.85 -10.04
C SER A 83 2.10 -11.60 -9.03
N GLN A 84 0.92 -11.13 -9.50
CA GLN A 84 -0.25 -10.97 -8.64
C GLN A 84 -0.72 -12.30 -8.04
N LYS A 85 -0.70 -13.39 -8.80
CA LYS A 85 -1.08 -14.72 -8.27
C LYS A 85 -0.12 -15.20 -7.19
N TRP A 86 1.17 -14.99 -7.37
CA TRP A 86 2.16 -15.29 -6.35
C TRP A 86 1.94 -14.43 -5.10
N LEU A 87 1.76 -13.12 -5.28
CA LEU A 87 1.53 -12.19 -4.16
C LEU A 87 0.25 -12.56 -3.39
N GLN A 88 -0.85 -12.86 -4.08
CA GLN A 88 -2.08 -13.33 -3.46
C GLN A 88 -1.86 -14.58 -2.60
N SER A 89 -1.01 -15.51 -3.05
CA SER A 89 -0.65 -16.70 -2.27
C SER A 89 0.14 -16.34 -1.01
N GLN A 90 1.09 -15.39 -1.10
CA GLN A 90 1.83 -14.93 0.07
C GLN A 90 0.92 -14.23 1.08
N VAL A 91 0.05 -13.34 0.61
CA VAL A 91 -0.95 -12.68 1.47
C VAL A 91 -1.84 -13.70 2.16
N GLY A 92 -2.28 -14.75 1.45
CA GLY A 92 -3.08 -15.83 2.05
C GLY A 92 -2.36 -16.59 3.15
N LEU A 93 -1.08 -16.91 2.94
CA LEU A 93 -0.25 -17.57 3.96
C LEU A 93 -0.09 -16.70 5.21
N LEU A 94 0.18 -15.41 5.04
CA LEU A 94 0.39 -14.49 6.15
C LEU A 94 -0.92 -14.13 6.86
N ALA A 95 -2.03 -14.02 6.14
CA ALA A 95 -3.36 -13.85 6.72
C ALA A 95 -3.73 -15.00 7.67
N GLY A 96 -3.33 -16.24 7.33
CA GLY A 96 -3.52 -17.40 8.18
C GLY A 96 -2.72 -17.38 9.48
N MET A 97 -1.75 -16.48 9.64
CA MET A 97 -1.01 -16.27 10.89
C MET A 97 -1.71 -15.32 11.85
N LEU A 98 -2.67 -14.52 11.37
CA LEU A 98 -3.41 -13.58 12.20
C LEU A 98 -4.49 -14.31 12.99
N GLU A 99 -4.63 -13.99 14.26
CA GLU A 99 -5.70 -14.54 15.11
C GLU A 99 -7.06 -13.87 14.88
N ALA A 100 -7.08 -12.71 14.20
CA ALA A 100 -8.30 -12.02 13.80
C ALA A 100 -8.94 -12.69 12.59
N HIS A 101 -10.25 -12.52 12.45
CA HIS A 101 -10.95 -12.97 11.23
C HIS A 101 -10.47 -12.16 10.02
N THR A 102 -10.05 -12.86 8.98
CA THR A 102 -9.53 -12.27 7.75
C THR A 102 -10.32 -12.69 6.53
N SER A 103 -10.38 -11.82 5.53
CA SER A 103 -10.90 -12.16 4.20
C SER A 103 -10.05 -11.51 3.12
N ILE A 104 -9.89 -12.18 1.98
CA ILE A 104 -9.13 -11.67 0.85
C ILE A 104 -10.09 -11.44 -0.31
N LYS A 105 -10.16 -10.19 -0.76
CA LYS A 105 -10.87 -9.80 -1.99
C LYS A 105 -9.86 -9.60 -3.11
N VAL A 106 -10.04 -10.32 -4.22
CA VAL A 106 -9.34 -10.05 -5.47
C VAL A 106 -10.23 -9.10 -6.28
N PHE A 107 -9.89 -7.83 -6.25
CA PHE A 107 -10.65 -6.80 -6.93
C PHE A 107 -10.25 -6.76 -8.41
N GLN A 108 -11.16 -7.22 -9.26
CA GLN A 108 -10.93 -7.35 -10.70
C GLN A 108 -11.00 -6.00 -11.41
N HIS A 109 -10.19 -5.88 -12.44
CA HIS A 109 -10.11 -4.71 -13.32
C HIS A 109 -10.32 -5.16 -14.79
N PRO A 110 -10.53 -4.24 -15.74
CA PRO A 110 -10.63 -4.59 -17.16
C PRO A 110 -9.28 -4.95 -17.81
N TRP A 111 -8.26 -5.22 -16.99
CA TRP A 111 -6.94 -5.73 -17.39
C TRP A 111 -6.56 -6.96 -16.56
N PRO A 112 -5.52 -7.73 -16.96
CA PRO A 112 -5.23 -9.04 -16.34
C PRO A 112 -4.88 -9.01 -14.86
N GLN A 113 -4.13 -8.00 -14.38
CA GLN A 113 -3.69 -7.92 -13.00
C GLN A 113 -4.78 -7.32 -12.11
N SER A 114 -5.13 -7.97 -11.02
CA SER A 114 -6.14 -7.51 -10.06
C SER A 114 -5.50 -6.85 -8.85
N THR A 115 -6.21 -5.92 -8.20
CA THR A 115 -5.84 -5.41 -6.87
C THR A 115 -6.15 -6.47 -5.81
N ILE A 116 -5.26 -6.66 -4.85
CA ILE A 116 -5.44 -7.56 -3.71
C ILE A 116 -5.80 -6.72 -2.49
N ILE A 117 -6.89 -7.08 -1.81
CA ILE A 117 -7.33 -6.44 -0.56
C ILE A 117 -7.43 -7.54 0.50
N LEU A 118 -6.62 -7.45 1.53
CA LEU A 118 -6.77 -8.25 2.74
C LEU A 118 -7.50 -7.42 3.80
N HIS A 119 -8.67 -7.84 4.18
CA HIS A 119 -9.44 -7.25 5.28
C HIS A 119 -9.17 -8.04 6.56
N VAL A 120 -8.88 -7.33 7.64
CA VAL A 120 -8.68 -7.84 9.00
C VAL A 120 -9.75 -7.24 9.88
N LYS A 121 -10.68 -8.07 10.37
CA LYS A 121 -11.82 -7.62 11.16
C LYS A 121 -11.37 -7.13 12.54
N GLY A 122 -11.85 -5.95 12.90
CA GLY A 122 -11.65 -5.37 14.23
C GLY A 122 -12.43 -6.10 15.32
N SER A 123 -11.93 -6.04 16.53
CA SER A 123 -12.58 -6.64 17.71
C SER A 123 -13.76 -5.81 18.22
N ASN A 124 -13.92 -4.56 17.78
CA ASN A 124 -14.99 -3.64 18.16
C ASN A 124 -15.70 -3.11 16.90
N GLU A 125 -16.83 -3.72 16.57
CA GLU A 125 -17.65 -3.34 15.40
C GLU A 125 -18.15 -1.89 15.48
N ASN A 126 -18.57 -1.43 16.65
CA ASN A 126 -19.05 -0.05 16.83
C ASN A 126 -17.95 0.97 16.48
N LEU A 127 -16.70 0.66 16.81
CA LEU A 127 -15.57 1.52 16.48
C LEU A 127 -15.33 1.60 14.97
N THR A 128 -15.51 0.50 14.25
CA THR A 128 -15.43 0.47 12.79
C THR A 128 -16.58 1.25 12.15
N GLU A 129 -17.79 1.09 12.65
CA GLU A 129 -18.96 1.86 12.16
C GLU A 129 -18.79 3.37 12.39
N GLU A 130 -18.29 3.76 13.56
CA GLU A 130 -18.04 5.16 13.92
C GLU A 130 -16.93 5.79 13.07
N ARG A 131 -15.77 5.11 12.94
CA ARG A 131 -14.56 5.69 12.36
C ARG A 131 -14.36 5.34 10.90
N GLY A 132 -14.72 4.14 10.50
CA GLY A 132 -14.35 3.55 9.23
C GLY A 132 -13.08 2.70 9.30
N VAL A 133 -12.64 2.22 8.15
CA VAL A 133 -11.49 1.32 7.99
C VAL A 133 -10.18 2.10 7.89
N THR A 134 -9.11 1.52 8.45
CA THR A 134 -7.74 2.02 8.24
C THR A 134 -7.08 1.20 7.12
N ILE A 135 -6.50 1.87 6.13
CA ILE A 135 -5.89 1.22 4.97
C ILE A 135 -4.38 1.43 4.97
N LEU A 136 -3.63 0.34 4.79
CA LEU A 136 -2.21 0.34 4.47
C LEU A 136 -2.06 -0.13 3.03
N GLY A 137 -1.47 0.68 2.17
CA GLY A 137 -1.37 0.43 0.74
C GLY A 137 0.07 0.38 0.23
N ALA A 138 0.25 -0.37 -0.85
CA ALA A 138 1.40 -0.37 -1.73
C ALA A 138 0.91 -0.67 -3.15
N HIS A 139 1.71 -0.43 -4.19
CA HIS A 139 1.35 -0.95 -5.49
C HIS A 139 2.23 -2.14 -5.88
N GLN A 140 1.64 -3.07 -6.63
CA GLN A 140 2.30 -4.32 -7.00
C GLN A 140 2.84 -4.32 -8.43
N ASP A 141 2.35 -3.44 -9.27
CA ASP A 141 2.80 -3.33 -10.65
C ASP A 141 4.18 -2.65 -10.75
N SER A 142 4.79 -2.77 -11.89
CA SER A 142 6.01 -2.08 -12.27
C SER A 142 5.97 -1.80 -13.75
N VAL A 143 6.66 -0.76 -14.21
CA VAL A 143 6.69 -0.43 -15.63
C VAL A 143 8.08 -0.01 -16.08
N ASN A 144 8.47 -0.39 -17.29
CA ASN A 144 9.57 0.22 -18.00
C ASN A 144 9.03 1.39 -18.83
N PHE A 145 9.86 2.35 -19.14
CA PHE A 145 9.54 3.44 -20.06
C PHE A 145 8.88 2.93 -21.36
N VAL A 146 9.36 1.80 -21.88
CA VAL A 146 8.70 1.03 -22.92
C VAL A 146 8.16 -0.25 -22.27
N PRO A 147 6.84 -0.41 -22.13
CA PRO A 147 6.23 -1.46 -21.29
C PRO A 147 6.53 -2.91 -21.66
N VAL A 148 7.10 -3.15 -22.87
CA VAL A 148 7.51 -4.48 -23.34
C VAL A 148 8.90 -4.90 -22.83
N PHE A 149 9.65 -4.01 -22.21
CA PHE A 149 10.96 -4.33 -21.65
C PHE A 149 10.89 -4.76 -20.19
N ALA A 150 11.99 -5.35 -19.72
CA ALA A 150 12.09 -5.78 -18.34
C ALA A 150 11.89 -4.60 -17.35
N ALA A 151 11.11 -4.85 -16.33
CA ALA A 151 10.85 -3.90 -15.26
C ALA A 151 10.81 -4.65 -13.92
N PRO A 152 11.97 -4.99 -13.33
CA PRO A 152 12.02 -5.70 -12.05
C PRO A 152 11.42 -4.87 -10.91
N GLY A 153 11.43 -3.52 -10.98
CA GLY A 153 10.79 -2.62 -10.02
C GLY A 153 11.11 -2.99 -8.57
N ALA A 154 12.40 -2.99 -8.20
CA ALA A 154 12.80 -3.46 -6.88
C ALA A 154 12.38 -2.48 -5.79
N ASP A 155 12.64 -1.19 -6.00
CA ASP A 155 12.23 -0.15 -5.08
C ASP A 155 10.81 0.33 -5.42
N ASP A 156 10.53 0.64 -6.67
CA ASP A 156 9.25 1.08 -7.19
C ASP A 156 8.43 -0.10 -7.79
N ASP A 157 7.41 -0.63 -7.13
CA ASP A 157 7.17 -0.56 -5.68
C ASP A 157 7.24 -1.97 -5.07
N GLY A 158 8.29 -2.71 -5.44
CA GLY A 158 8.59 -3.98 -4.79
C GLY A 158 8.87 -3.79 -3.30
N SER A 159 9.55 -2.70 -2.93
CA SER A 159 9.92 -2.41 -1.55
C SER A 159 8.69 -2.14 -0.68
N GLY A 160 7.76 -1.29 -1.10
CA GLY A 160 6.51 -1.06 -0.36
C GLY A 160 5.65 -2.32 -0.29
N THR A 161 5.55 -3.06 -1.39
CA THR A 161 4.83 -4.35 -1.42
C THR A 161 5.38 -5.33 -0.35
N VAL A 162 6.70 -5.51 -0.25
CA VAL A 162 7.26 -6.44 0.76
C VAL A 162 7.27 -5.86 2.16
N THR A 163 7.26 -4.54 2.32
CA THR A 163 7.07 -3.87 3.61
C THR A 163 5.72 -4.24 4.22
N LEU A 164 4.65 -4.24 3.43
CA LEU A 164 3.34 -4.69 3.90
C LEU A 164 3.33 -6.20 4.25
N LEU A 165 4.01 -7.05 3.45
CA LEU A 165 4.11 -8.47 3.76
C LEU A 165 4.85 -8.70 5.10
N GLU A 166 5.95 -7.98 5.34
CA GLU A 166 6.69 -8.10 6.61
C GLU A 166 5.89 -7.57 7.79
N THR A 167 5.15 -6.48 7.59
CA THR A 167 4.22 -5.95 8.60
C THR A 167 3.22 -7.02 9.01
N LEU A 168 2.57 -7.69 8.06
CA LEU A 168 1.65 -8.80 8.33
C LEU A 168 2.33 -9.96 9.07
N ARG A 169 3.54 -10.31 8.67
CA ARG A 169 4.32 -11.40 9.29
C ARG A 169 4.65 -11.09 10.74
N ALA A 170 5.08 -9.88 11.03
CA ALA A 170 5.40 -9.42 12.38
C ALA A 170 4.15 -9.35 13.26
N LEU A 171 3.07 -8.76 12.75
CA LEU A 171 1.79 -8.65 13.45
C LEU A 171 1.17 -10.01 13.75
N GLY A 172 1.23 -10.97 12.80
CA GLY A 172 0.75 -12.33 13.01
C GLY A 172 1.52 -13.06 14.11
N LYS A 173 2.86 -12.97 14.10
CA LYS A 173 3.70 -13.56 15.16
C LYS A 173 3.49 -12.90 16.52
N ALA A 174 3.18 -11.62 16.55
CA ALA A 174 2.90 -10.87 17.78
C ALA A 174 1.50 -11.15 18.36
N GLY A 175 0.64 -11.90 17.66
CA GLY A 175 -0.74 -12.15 18.08
C GLY A 175 -1.62 -10.90 18.03
N TRP A 176 -1.33 -10.00 17.08
CA TRP A 176 -2.02 -8.74 16.97
C TRP A 176 -3.50 -8.90 16.55
N LYS A 177 -4.36 -8.08 17.18
CA LYS A 177 -5.79 -7.96 16.86
C LYS A 177 -6.14 -6.47 16.79
N PRO A 178 -6.64 -5.97 15.66
CA PRO A 178 -7.04 -4.57 15.57
C PRO A 178 -8.30 -4.30 16.40
N ALA A 179 -8.44 -3.08 16.90
CA ALA A 179 -9.66 -2.63 17.55
C ALA A 179 -10.77 -2.31 16.53
N SER A 180 -10.44 -1.60 15.44
CA SER A 180 -11.30 -1.36 14.28
C SER A 180 -10.75 -2.09 13.06
N ASP A 181 -11.55 -2.20 12.01
CA ASP A 181 -11.16 -2.87 10.78
C ASP A 181 -9.92 -2.24 10.15
N VAL A 182 -9.02 -3.11 9.69
CA VAL A 182 -7.81 -2.71 8.97
C VAL A 182 -7.76 -3.45 7.64
N GLU A 183 -7.37 -2.76 6.59
CA GLU A 183 -7.16 -3.36 5.28
C GLU A 183 -5.73 -3.15 4.79
N PHE A 184 -5.20 -4.17 4.13
CA PHE A 184 -3.93 -4.12 3.42
C PHE A 184 -4.24 -4.24 1.93
N HIS A 185 -3.81 -3.23 1.16
CA HIS A 185 -4.07 -3.13 -0.27
C HIS A 185 -2.78 -3.23 -1.08
N TRP A 186 -2.76 -4.09 -2.08
CA TRP A 186 -1.74 -4.10 -3.13
C TRP A 186 -2.40 -3.70 -4.44
N TYR A 187 -2.30 -2.42 -4.76
CA TYR A 187 -2.97 -1.86 -5.92
C TYR A 187 -2.33 -2.32 -7.22
N SER A 188 -3.15 -2.54 -8.23
CA SER A 188 -2.74 -2.77 -9.61
C SER A 188 -2.80 -1.46 -10.39
N ALA A 189 -1.95 -1.35 -11.41
CA ALA A 189 -1.98 -0.24 -12.37
C ALA A 189 -1.81 1.15 -11.73
N GLU A 190 -0.96 1.26 -10.71
CA GLU A 190 -0.51 2.54 -10.20
C GLU A 190 0.22 3.30 -11.30
N GLU A 191 1.17 2.63 -11.96
CA GLU A 191 2.00 3.13 -13.06
C GLU A 191 1.19 3.48 -14.33
N GLY A 192 -0.06 3.03 -14.38
CA GLY A 192 -1.03 3.41 -15.41
C GLY A 192 -1.67 4.78 -15.16
N GLY A 193 -1.45 5.38 -13.99
CA GLY A 193 -2.04 6.62 -13.53
C GLY A 193 -3.04 6.40 -12.40
N LEU A 194 -2.67 5.63 -11.37
CA LEU A 194 -3.47 5.32 -10.18
C LEU A 194 -4.78 4.56 -10.48
N LEU A 195 -4.84 3.81 -11.60
CA LEU A 195 -6.10 3.24 -12.09
C LEU A 195 -6.75 2.27 -11.11
N GLY A 196 -5.94 1.44 -10.45
CA GLY A 196 -6.46 0.44 -9.52
C GLY A 196 -7.01 1.05 -8.24
N SER A 197 -6.30 2.00 -7.63
CA SER A 197 -6.77 2.69 -6.43
C SER A 197 -8.00 3.55 -6.70
N GLN A 198 -8.07 4.23 -7.84
CA GLN A 198 -9.27 4.96 -8.26
C GLN A 198 -10.49 4.04 -8.36
N ALA A 199 -10.35 2.85 -8.97
CA ALA A 199 -11.45 1.89 -9.08
C ALA A 199 -11.91 1.36 -7.72
N VAL A 200 -10.98 1.15 -6.78
CA VAL A 200 -11.31 0.76 -5.40
C VAL A 200 -12.06 1.88 -4.68
N VAL A 201 -11.60 3.13 -4.81
CA VAL A 201 -12.29 4.31 -4.23
C VAL A 201 -13.72 4.42 -4.78
N ASP A 202 -13.91 4.26 -6.10
CA ASP A 202 -15.24 4.26 -6.71
C ASP A 202 -16.16 3.17 -6.13
N ASP A 203 -15.63 1.98 -5.87
CA ASP A 203 -16.38 0.89 -5.21
C ASP A 203 -16.73 1.25 -3.77
N TYR A 204 -15.80 1.83 -3.01
CA TYR A 204 -16.01 2.22 -1.62
C TYR A 204 -17.05 3.32 -1.49
N VAL A 205 -17.00 4.34 -2.35
CA VAL A 205 -18.02 5.40 -2.38
C VAL A 205 -19.40 4.82 -2.67
N ARG A 206 -19.54 3.93 -3.68
CA ARG A 206 -20.83 3.30 -4.01
C ARG A 206 -21.38 2.43 -2.88
N ARG A 207 -20.50 1.83 -2.09
CA ARG A 207 -20.87 0.95 -0.96
C ARG A 207 -20.92 1.68 0.38
N HIS A 208 -20.70 3.01 0.38
CA HIS A 208 -20.67 3.85 1.58
C HIS A 208 -19.67 3.36 2.63
N ILE A 209 -18.53 2.81 2.19
CA ILE A 209 -17.45 2.40 3.09
C ILE A 209 -16.69 3.66 3.52
N ARG A 210 -16.70 3.92 4.82
CA ARG A 210 -15.92 5.02 5.39
C ARG A 210 -14.46 4.60 5.53
N VAL A 211 -13.56 5.52 5.18
CA VAL A 211 -12.12 5.35 5.37
C VAL A 211 -11.64 6.36 6.41
N TYR A 212 -11.11 5.85 7.52
CA TYR A 212 -10.56 6.68 8.59
C TYR A 212 -9.19 7.25 8.22
N ALA A 213 -8.31 6.40 7.72
CA ALA A 213 -6.97 6.76 7.29
C ALA A 213 -6.50 5.84 6.17
N MET A 214 -5.67 6.36 5.26
CA MET A 214 -4.97 5.58 4.25
C MET A 214 -3.52 6.04 4.19
N MET A 215 -2.59 5.09 4.29
CA MET A 215 -1.16 5.31 4.18
C MET A 215 -0.59 4.44 3.06
N GLN A 216 0.04 5.06 2.08
CA GLN A 216 0.76 4.38 0.99
C GLN A 216 2.23 4.18 1.38
N GLN A 217 2.74 2.98 1.16
CA GLN A 217 4.16 2.64 1.19
C GLN A 217 4.65 2.62 -0.25
N ASP A 218 5.64 3.44 -0.56
CA ASP A 218 6.14 3.55 -1.91
C ASP A 218 7.63 3.91 -1.88
N MET A 219 8.45 3.19 -2.65
CA MET A 219 9.90 3.37 -2.72
C MET A 219 10.57 3.42 -1.33
N THR A 220 10.37 2.37 -0.52
CA THR A 220 10.76 2.35 0.90
C THR A 220 12.20 1.83 1.15
N ALA A 221 12.97 1.50 0.12
CA ALA A 221 14.27 0.85 0.28
C ALA A 221 15.45 1.60 -0.35
N TYR A 222 15.24 2.49 -1.30
CA TYR A 222 16.35 3.16 -1.98
C TYR A 222 16.96 4.28 -1.12
N VAL A 223 18.26 4.16 -0.90
CA VAL A 223 19.06 5.22 -0.30
C VAL A 223 20.12 5.66 -1.31
N LYS A 224 20.12 6.94 -1.65
CA LYS A 224 21.13 7.51 -2.55
C LYS A 224 22.51 7.39 -1.92
N SER A 225 23.51 6.94 -2.70
CA SER A 225 24.90 6.87 -2.25
C SER A 225 25.36 8.19 -1.61
N ASP A 226 26.14 8.07 -0.55
CA ASP A 226 26.70 9.21 0.22
C ASP A 226 25.64 10.10 0.92
N THR A 227 24.43 9.60 1.09
CA THR A 227 23.39 10.25 1.89
C THR A 227 23.05 9.41 3.12
N LYS A 228 22.53 10.08 4.18
CA LYS A 228 21.97 9.37 5.33
C LYS A 228 20.60 8.80 4.96
N GLU A 229 20.28 7.63 5.51
CA GLU A 229 18.93 7.08 5.47
C GLU A 229 17.94 8.07 6.09
N ARG A 230 16.80 8.25 5.42
CA ARG A 230 15.74 9.15 5.85
C ARG A 230 14.39 8.62 5.42
N PHE A 231 13.39 8.83 6.26
CA PHE A 231 12.00 8.70 5.84
C PHE A 231 11.60 9.91 4.98
N GLY A 232 11.01 9.64 3.82
CA GLY A 232 10.36 10.66 3.00
C GLY A 232 8.85 10.62 3.25
N LEU A 233 8.27 11.71 3.72
CA LEU A 233 6.81 11.89 3.78
C LEU A 233 6.39 12.83 2.66
N VAL A 234 5.50 12.33 1.79
CA VAL A 234 4.88 13.18 0.76
C VAL A 234 3.88 14.10 1.43
N THR A 235 3.99 15.40 1.15
CA THR A 235 3.14 16.44 1.77
C THR A 235 2.18 17.10 0.79
N ASP A 236 2.35 16.86 -0.51
CA ASP A 236 1.51 17.43 -1.56
C ASP A 236 0.27 16.56 -1.79
N TYR A 237 -0.90 17.18 -1.82
CA TYR A 237 -2.19 16.54 -2.11
C TYR A 237 -2.58 15.41 -1.13
N VAL A 238 -2.14 15.49 0.11
CA VAL A 238 -2.42 14.54 1.19
C VAL A 238 -3.16 15.21 2.35
N SER A 239 -3.66 14.41 3.31
CA SER A 239 -4.26 14.93 4.54
C SER A 239 -3.18 15.50 5.47
N PRO A 240 -3.12 16.83 5.71
CA PRO A 240 -2.08 17.40 6.59
C PRO A 240 -2.14 16.83 8.01
N LYS A 241 -3.33 16.57 8.55
CA LYS A 241 -3.50 16.02 9.90
C LYS A 241 -2.97 14.59 10.00
N LEU A 242 -3.22 13.75 8.99
CA LEU A 242 -2.68 12.39 8.95
C LEU A 242 -1.16 12.42 8.79
N THR A 243 -0.64 13.28 7.92
CA THR A 243 0.81 13.44 7.70
C THR A 243 1.53 13.85 8.98
N GLN A 244 0.99 14.80 9.76
CA GLN A 244 1.54 15.17 11.07
C GLN A 244 1.57 13.98 12.05
N PHE A 245 0.54 13.14 12.03
CA PHE A 245 0.54 11.94 12.86
C PHE A 245 1.58 10.92 12.39
N LEU A 246 1.74 10.72 11.08
CA LEU A 246 2.80 9.84 10.52
C LEU A 246 4.20 10.35 10.84
N GLU A 247 4.42 11.67 10.79
CA GLU A 247 5.67 12.29 11.22
C GLU A 247 5.97 12.01 12.69
N LEU A 248 4.96 12.16 13.56
CA LEU A 248 5.07 11.83 14.97
C LEU A 248 5.47 10.36 15.18
N LEU A 249 4.84 9.42 14.45
CA LEU A 249 5.19 7.99 14.53
C LEU A 249 6.62 7.74 14.05
N ALA A 250 7.03 8.31 12.91
CA ALA A 250 8.37 8.15 12.38
C ALA A 250 9.43 8.65 13.37
N VAL A 251 9.27 9.86 13.93
CA VAL A 251 10.18 10.42 14.92
C VAL A 251 10.23 9.60 16.20
N SER A 252 9.08 9.06 16.65
CA SER A 252 9.00 8.32 17.91
C SER A 252 9.62 6.93 17.85
N TYR A 253 9.60 6.27 16.68
CA TYR A 253 9.94 4.85 16.58
C TYR A 253 11.17 4.52 15.73
N THR A 254 11.73 5.46 14.99
CA THR A 254 12.95 5.22 14.19
C THR A 254 14.17 4.82 14.99
N HIS A 255 14.26 5.25 16.25
CA HIS A 255 15.40 4.93 17.12
C HIS A 255 15.35 3.53 17.74
N LEU A 256 14.19 2.86 17.76
CA LEU A 256 14.05 1.55 18.40
C LEU A 256 14.89 0.45 17.73
N ARG A 257 15.34 0.65 16.50
CA ARG A 257 16.20 -0.29 15.76
C ARG A 257 17.71 0.00 15.85
N ALA A 258 18.11 1.17 16.31
CA ALA A 258 19.53 1.55 16.35
C ALA A 258 20.38 0.72 17.35
N HIS A 259 19.73 -0.10 18.19
CA HIS A 259 20.40 -0.90 19.22
C HIS A 259 20.61 -2.37 18.85
N GLU A 260 20.11 -2.87 17.72
CA GLU A 260 20.18 -4.30 17.36
C GLU A 260 21.25 -4.64 16.31
N THR A 261 22.05 -3.70 15.86
CA THR A 261 23.12 -3.89 14.86
C THR A 261 24.52 -3.65 15.38
N SER A 262 24.77 -3.91 16.66
CA SER A 262 26.14 -3.89 17.24
C SER A 262 26.62 -5.26 17.62
#